data_9c59865033c3cb4f2a8b3d3f54037799
#
_entry.id   9c59865033c3cb4f2a8b3d3f54037799
#
_cell.length_a   1.000
_cell.length_b   1.000
_cell.length_c   1.000
_cell.angle_alpha   90.00
_cell.angle_beta   90.00
_cell.angle_gamma   90.00
#
_symmetry.space_group_name_H-M   'P 1'
#
loop_
_entity.id
_entity.type
_entity.pdbx_description
1 polymer ?
#
loop_
_entity_poly.entity_id
_entity_poly.type
_entity_poly.pdbx_seq_one_letter_code
_entity_poly.pdbx_strand_id
1 'polypeptide(L)'
;MIDESLLEAEEKMEKAVAVAKDDFNTIRTGRAHPSMFNKITAEYYGTQTPVNQLASSHMPEPRMVLVQPYDKGSMAAIEKAIRSSDLGVNPANDGTIIRVVFPELSEERRREFIKVARNKAEDSRVSIRNIRRHAKDSIDKLVKNGDAGEDDGRRAERELDELTHTYTAQVDELLKHKEAELLEV
;
A
#
# COMPACT_ATOMS: atom_id res chain seq x y z
N MET A 1 -28.43 -6.26 -13.08
CA MET A 1 -28.44 -5.40 -11.88
C MET A 1 -27.75 -6.05 -10.67
N ILE A 2 -28.14 -7.25 -10.23
CA ILE A 2 -27.42 -7.97 -9.16
C ILE A 2 -26.00 -8.30 -9.59
N ASP A 3 -25.79 -8.83 -10.77
CA ASP A 3 -24.46 -9.17 -11.28
C ASP A 3 -23.57 -7.94 -11.42
N GLU A 4 -24.14 -6.81 -11.77
CA GLU A 4 -23.40 -5.52 -11.80
C GLU A 4 -22.95 -5.08 -10.41
N SER A 5 -23.83 -5.25 -9.40
CA SER A 5 -23.48 -4.94 -8.01
C SER A 5 -22.38 -5.84 -7.48
N LEU A 6 -22.40 -7.12 -7.82
CA LEU A 6 -21.36 -8.08 -7.46
C LEU A 6 -20.04 -7.76 -8.14
N LEU A 7 -20.07 -7.45 -9.43
CA LEU A 7 -18.88 -7.06 -10.20
C LEU A 7 -18.24 -5.78 -9.65
N GLU A 8 -19.06 -4.78 -9.38
CA GLU A 8 -18.58 -3.51 -8.78
C GLU A 8 -17.94 -3.73 -7.41
N ALA A 9 -18.55 -4.58 -6.59
CA ALA A 9 -18.00 -4.93 -5.27
C ALA A 9 -16.65 -5.62 -5.43
N GLU A 10 -16.53 -6.58 -6.34
CA GLU A 10 -15.26 -7.28 -6.60
C GLU A 10 -14.16 -6.33 -7.06
N GLU A 11 -14.45 -5.46 -8.02
CA GLU A 11 -13.50 -4.44 -8.49
C GLU A 11 -13.02 -3.52 -7.38
N LYS A 12 -13.93 -3.09 -6.50
CA LYS A 12 -13.58 -2.24 -5.35
C LYS A 12 -12.73 -2.99 -4.33
N MET A 13 -13.02 -4.27 -4.08
CA MET A 13 -12.23 -5.11 -3.19
C MET A 13 -10.83 -5.36 -3.75
N GLU A 14 -10.71 -5.60 -5.05
CA GLU A 14 -9.41 -5.72 -5.72
C GLU A 14 -8.58 -4.45 -5.56
N LYS A 15 -9.20 -3.29 -5.74
CA LYS A 15 -8.53 -1.99 -5.54
C LYS A 15 -8.10 -1.79 -4.09
N ALA A 16 -8.92 -2.21 -3.13
CA ALA A 16 -8.56 -2.12 -1.72
C ALA A 16 -7.34 -2.99 -1.39
N VAL A 17 -7.24 -4.18 -1.95
CA VAL A 17 -6.06 -5.05 -1.81
C VAL A 17 -4.84 -4.44 -2.48
N ALA A 18 -5.00 -3.87 -3.67
CA ALA A 18 -3.90 -3.19 -4.37
C ALA A 18 -3.34 -2.02 -3.56
N VAL A 19 -4.22 -1.21 -2.96
CA VAL A 19 -3.81 -0.12 -2.05
C VAL A 19 -3.09 -0.66 -0.83
N ALA A 20 -3.59 -1.75 -0.23
CA ALA A 20 -2.92 -2.41 0.89
C ALA A 20 -1.52 -2.89 0.51
N LYS A 21 -1.37 -3.50 -0.65
CA LYS A 21 -0.07 -3.95 -1.16
C LYS A 21 0.91 -2.79 -1.32
N ASP A 22 0.46 -1.70 -1.92
CA ASP A 22 1.28 -0.49 -2.07
C ASP A 22 1.68 0.09 -0.71
N ASP A 23 0.74 0.13 0.25
CA ASP A 23 1.01 0.59 1.61
C ASP A 23 2.04 -0.30 2.32
N PHE A 24 1.92 -1.62 2.20
CA PHE A 24 2.89 -2.55 2.77
C PHE A 24 4.28 -2.40 2.16
N ASN A 25 4.35 -2.16 0.85
CA ASN A 25 5.64 -1.98 0.15
C ASN A 25 6.39 -0.73 0.61
N THR A 26 5.72 0.25 1.20
CA THR A 26 6.37 1.46 1.75
C THR A 26 6.87 1.27 3.18
N ILE A 27 6.51 0.19 3.87
CA ILE A 27 6.99 -0.09 5.22
C ILE A 27 8.44 -0.55 5.13
N ARG A 28 9.29 0.13 5.89
CA ARG A 28 10.70 -0.21 5.96
C ARG A 28 10.91 -1.58 6.61
N THR A 29 11.72 -2.41 5.96
CA THR A 29 12.22 -3.68 6.48
C THR A 29 13.73 -3.61 6.73
N GLY A 30 14.37 -4.70 7.10
CA GLY A 30 15.82 -4.76 7.25
C GLY A 30 16.59 -4.59 5.93
N ARG A 31 15.93 -4.84 4.80
CA ARG A 31 16.48 -4.62 3.46
C ARG A 31 15.93 -3.34 2.86
N ALA A 32 16.78 -2.58 2.17
CA ALA A 32 16.34 -1.45 1.37
C ALA A 32 15.58 -1.95 0.14
N HIS A 33 14.60 -1.18 -0.32
CA HIS A 33 13.93 -1.41 -1.59
C HIS A 33 13.45 -0.08 -2.17
N PRO A 34 13.60 0.16 -3.49
CA PRO A 34 13.16 1.42 -4.11
C PRO A 34 11.70 1.74 -3.88
N SER A 35 10.82 0.74 -3.73
CA SER A 35 9.40 0.95 -3.46
C SER A 35 9.12 1.68 -2.13
N MET A 36 10.07 1.72 -1.21
CA MET A 36 9.93 2.46 0.05
C MET A 36 9.85 3.97 -0.18
N PHE A 37 10.28 4.45 -1.34
CA PHE A 37 10.21 5.87 -1.72
C PHE A 37 8.92 6.24 -2.45
N ASN A 38 8.03 5.30 -2.77
CA ASN A 38 6.87 5.54 -3.63
C ASN A 38 5.90 6.60 -3.11
N LYS A 39 5.81 6.78 -1.80
CA LYS A 39 4.94 7.78 -1.17
C LYS A 39 5.68 9.06 -0.78
N ILE A 40 6.97 9.11 -0.98
CA ILE A 40 7.76 10.31 -0.69
C ILE A 40 7.60 11.27 -1.86
N THR A 41 7.20 12.51 -1.56
CA THR A 41 7.05 13.57 -2.55
C THR A 41 8.05 14.68 -2.28
N ALA A 42 8.56 15.26 -3.36
CA ALA A 42 9.44 16.42 -3.32
C ALA A 42 8.80 17.57 -4.10
N GLU A 43 9.12 18.80 -3.70
CA GLU A 43 8.65 19.97 -4.44
C GLU A 43 9.41 20.08 -5.77
N TYR A 44 8.66 20.10 -6.87
CA TYR A 44 9.18 20.28 -8.22
C TYR A 44 8.31 21.31 -8.95
N TYR A 45 8.93 22.47 -9.25
CA TYR A 45 8.22 23.63 -9.84
C TYR A 45 6.90 23.98 -9.12
N GLY A 46 6.95 24.01 -7.79
CA GLY A 46 5.81 24.39 -6.96
C GLY A 46 4.77 23.27 -6.74
N THR A 47 5.00 22.08 -7.26
CA THR A 47 4.08 20.92 -7.16
C THR A 47 4.74 19.78 -6.40
N GLN A 48 4.03 19.21 -5.43
CA GLN A 48 4.48 18.00 -4.74
C GLN A 48 4.41 16.82 -5.71
N THR A 49 5.57 16.30 -6.08
CA THR A 49 5.71 15.24 -7.09
C THR A 49 6.37 14.01 -6.47
N PRO A 50 5.85 12.80 -6.71
CA PRO A 50 6.48 11.59 -6.20
C PRO A 50 7.94 11.45 -6.65
N VAL A 51 8.81 11.06 -5.74
CA VAL A 51 10.25 10.92 -5.99
C VAL A 51 10.54 9.94 -7.15
N ASN A 52 9.73 8.87 -7.27
CA ASN A 52 9.89 7.90 -8.36
C ASN A 52 9.62 8.47 -9.75
N GLN A 53 8.96 9.61 -9.86
CA GLN A 53 8.77 10.35 -11.11
C GLN A 53 9.91 11.33 -11.39
N LEU A 54 10.68 11.70 -10.36
CA LEU A 54 11.76 12.69 -10.45
C LEU A 54 13.15 12.08 -10.58
N ALA A 55 13.28 10.79 -10.29
CA ALA A 55 14.56 10.12 -10.22
C ALA A 55 14.44 8.63 -10.54
N SER A 56 15.55 8.06 -11.04
CA SER A 56 15.72 6.61 -11.09
C SER A 56 16.35 6.12 -9.80
N SER A 57 16.06 4.89 -9.42
CA SER A 57 16.58 4.27 -8.21
C SER A 57 17.10 2.87 -8.51
N HIS A 58 18.23 2.48 -7.93
CA HIS A 58 18.68 1.10 -7.96
C HIS A 58 19.38 0.75 -6.65
N MET A 59 19.52 -0.53 -6.39
CA MET A 59 20.00 -1.06 -5.12
C MET A 59 21.26 -1.91 -5.36
N PRO A 60 22.46 -1.29 -5.26
CA PRO A 60 23.72 -2.04 -5.44
C PRO A 60 24.03 -2.99 -4.29
N GLU A 61 23.49 -2.71 -3.10
CA GLU A 61 23.68 -3.50 -1.88
C GLU A 61 22.35 -3.64 -1.13
N PRO A 62 22.18 -4.67 -0.28
CA PRO A 62 20.89 -4.92 0.41
C PRO A 62 20.38 -3.78 1.28
N ARG A 63 21.25 -2.89 1.73
CA ARG A 63 20.90 -1.75 2.59
C ARG A 63 21.25 -0.39 2.01
N MET A 64 21.45 -0.33 0.71
CA MET A 64 21.79 0.91 0.03
C MET A 64 20.94 1.11 -1.21
N VAL A 65 20.36 2.29 -1.36
CA VAL A 65 19.69 2.72 -2.58
C VAL A 65 20.41 3.93 -3.13
N LEU A 66 20.70 3.92 -4.42
CA LEU A 66 21.20 5.05 -5.15
C LEU A 66 20.05 5.70 -5.91
N VAL A 67 19.81 6.98 -5.66
CA VAL A 67 18.76 7.77 -6.29
C VAL A 67 19.42 8.80 -7.20
N GLN A 68 19.14 8.68 -8.48
CA GLN A 68 19.69 9.60 -9.49
C GLN A 68 18.57 10.49 -10.04
N PRO A 69 18.56 11.80 -9.66
CA PRO A 69 17.60 12.73 -10.21
C PRO A 69 17.74 12.88 -11.72
N TYR A 70 16.63 12.94 -12.43
CA TYR A 70 16.64 13.24 -13.86
C TYR A 70 17.03 14.69 -14.13
N ASP A 71 16.68 15.60 -13.22
CA ASP A 71 17.03 17.00 -13.24
C ASP A 71 17.90 17.32 -12.02
N LYS A 72 19.12 17.76 -12.25
CA LYS A 72 20.06 18.12 -11.17
C LYS A 72 19.52 19.22 -10.25
N GLY A 73 18.65 20.08 -10.77
CA GLY A 73 18.01 21.13 -9.99
C GLY A 73 17.04 20.62 -8.93
N SER A 74 16.56 19.37 -9.05
CA SER A 74 15.67 18.75 -8.08
C SER A 74 16.39 17.99 -6.96
N MET A 75 17.71 17.85 -7.03
CA MET A 75 18.49 17.04 -6.09
C MET A 75 18.30 17.48 -4.62
N ALA A 76 18.39 18.75 -4.34
CA ALA A 76 18.25 19.27 -2.99
C ALA A 76 16.85 19.00 -2.41
N ALA A 77 15.81 19.16 -3.22
CA ALA A 77 14.43 18.91 -2.82
C ALA A 77 14.19 17.42 -2.56
N ILE A 78 14.71 16.54 -3.41
CA ILE A 78 14.62 15.09 -3.25
C ILE A 78 15.35 14.62 -1.99
N GLU A 79 16.59 15.10 -1.79
CA GLU A 79 17.38 14.77 -0.60
C GLU A 79 16.67 15.20 0.68
N LYS A 80 16.13 16.41 0.71
CA LYS A 80 15.35 16.92 1.85
C LYS A 80 14.11 16.08 2.11
N ALA A 81 13.38 15.70 1.06
CA ALA A 81 12.18 14.87 1.18
C ALA A 81 12.49 13.50 1.78
N ILE A 82 13.58 12.86 1.35
CA ILE A 82 14.04 11.58 1.88
C ILE A 82 14.46 11.71 3.35
N ARG A 83 15.19 12.76 3.68
CA ARG A 83 15.64 13.01 5.06
C ARG A 83 14.48 13.25 6.01
N SER A 84 13.45 13.94 5.56
CA SER A 84 12.26 14.24 6.36
C SER A 84 11.24 13.10 6.42
N SER A 85 11.47 12.01 5.68
CA SER A 85 10.56 10.86 5.64
C SER A 85 10.64 10.01 6.91
N ASP A 86 9.66 9.12 7.08
CA ASP A 86 9.58 8.19 8.20
C ASP A 86 10.59 7.03 8.11
N LEU A 87 11.38 6.97 7.06
CA LEU A 87 12.34 5.88 6.85
C LEU A 87 13.50 5.89 7.83
N GLY A 88 13.78 7.02 8.47
CA GLY A 88 14.89 7.13 9.43
C GLY A 88 16.24 6.96 8.80
N VAL A 89 16.45 7.52 7.60
CA VAL A 89 17.68 7.43 6.84
C VAL A 89 18.30 8.82 6.64
N ASN A 90 19.64 8.85 6.47
CA ASN A 90 20.38 10.06 6.17
C ASN A 90 20.91 9.97 4.74
N PRO A 91 20.27 10.63 3.77
CA PRO A 91 20.78 10.70 2.41
C PRO A 91 22.02 11.59 2.33
N ALA A 92 22.95 11.21 1.48
CA ALA A 92 24.13 12.02 1.14
C ALA A 92 24.26 12.07 -0.39
N ASN A 93 24.63 13.22 -0.95
CA ASN A 93 24.84 13.36 -2.38
C ASN A 93 26.28 13.67 -2.72
N ASP A 94 26.71 13.28 -3.92
CA ASP A 94 28.02 13.59 -4.49
C ASP A 94 27.94 14.64 -5.61
N GLY A 95 26.79 15.33 -5.74
CA GLY A 95 26.49 16.28 -6.80
C GLY A 95 25.74 15.67 -7.99
N THR A 96 25.70 14.36 -8.13
CA THR A 96 25.06 13.65 -9.26
C THR A 96 24.07 12.59 -8.77
N ILE A 97 24.40 11.87 -7.71
CA ILE A 97 23.63 10.76 -7.16
C ILE A 97 23.42 10.97 -5.67
N ILE A 98 22.24 10.64 -5.18
CA ILE A 98 21.91 10.60 -3.76
C ILE A 98 22.11 9.16 -3.28
N ARG A 99 22.97 8.98 -2.29
CA ARG A 99 23.20 7.71 -1.64
C ARG A 99 22.37 7.61 -0.38
N VAL A 100 21.53 6.61 -0.29
CA VAL A 100 20.68 6.36 0.88
C VAL A 100 21.07 5.03 1.50
N VAL A 101 21.67 5.10 2.69
CA VAL A 101 22.06 3.91 3.45
C VAL A 101 21.00 3.65 4.52
N PHE A 102 20.48 2.43 4.54
CA PHE A 102 19.51 1.98 5.53
C PHE A 102 20.26 1.30 6.69
N PRO A 103 20.29 1.89 7.89
CA PRO A 103 20.88 1.23 9.05
C PRO A 103 20.05 -0.01 9.44
N GLU A 104 20.65 -0.94 10.18
CA GLU A 104 19.94 -2.08 10.72
C GLU A 104 18.78 -1.62 11.62
N LEU A 105 17.67 -2.35 11.56
CA LEU A 105 16.54 -2.09 12.43
C LEU A 105 16.84 -2.61 13.84
N SER A 106 16.63 -1.75 14.85
CA SER A 106 16.58 -2.20 16.24
C SER A 106 15.34 -3.05 16.47
N GLU A 107 15.35 -3.88 17.51
CA GLU A 107 14.19 -4.68 17.89
C GLU A 107 12.97 -3.80 18.18
N GLU A 108 13.18 -2.67 18.84
CA GLU A 108 12.11 -1.70 19.13
C GLU A 108 11.49 -1.15 17.84
N ARG A 109 12.30 -0.76 16.87
CA ARG A 109 11.80 -0.24 15.57
C ARG A 109 11.08 -1.32 14.77
N ARG A 110 11.53 -2.57 14.83
CA ARG A 110 10.84 -3.70 14.20
C ARG A 110 9.43 -3.87 14.77
N ARG A 111 9.30 -3.81 16.08
CA ARG A 111 8.00 -3.90 16.76
C ARG A 111 7.06 -2.77 16.36
N GLU A 112 7.58 -1.55 16.26
CA GLU A 112 6.81 -0.40 15.77
C GLU A 112 6.30 -0.61 14.35
N PHE A 113 7.14 -1.10 13.45
CA PHE A 113 6.75 -1.35 12.06
C PHE A 113 5.77 -2.51 11.93
N ILE A 114 5.89 -3.55 12.75
CA ILE A 114 4.91 -4.63 12.82
C ILE A 114 3.54 -4.08 13.22
N LYS A 115 3.51 -3.20 14.20
CA LYS A 115 2.27 -2.54 14.64
C LYS A 115 1.66 -1.70 13.51
N VAL A 116 2.47 -0.94 12.80
CA VAL A 116 2.03 -0.18 11.62
C VAL A 116 1.45 -1.10 10.56
N ALA A 117 2.12 -2.22 10.26
CA ALA A 117 1.63 -3.20 9.29
C ALA A 117 0.27 -3.79 9.70
N ARG A 118 0.11 -4.16 10.96
CA ARG A 118 -1.15 -4.69 11.49
C ARG A 118 -2.29 -3.67 11.42
N ASN A 119 -2.01 -2.41 11.71
CA ASN A 119 -2.99 -1.34 11.59
C ASN A 119 -3.43 -1.13 10.14
N LYS A 120 -2.50 -1.16 9.20
CA LYS A 120 -2.80 -1.05 7.76
C LYS A 120 -3.65 -2.23 7.28
N ALA A 121 -3.35 -3.44 7.74
CA ALA A 121 -4.13 -4.62 7.42
C ALA A 121 -5.57 -4.49 7.94
N GLU A 122 -5.76 -4.03 9.17
CA GLU A 122 -7.10 -3.84 9.72
C GLU A 122 -7.87 -2.76 8.98
N ASP A 123 -7.26 -1.65 8.64
CA ASP A 123 -7.89 -0.60 7.83
C ASP A 123 -8.36 -1.15 6.48
N SER A 124 -7.58 -2.01 5.86
CA SER A 124 -7.93 -2.65 4.59
C SER A 124 -9.10 -3.63 4.74
N ARG A 125 -9.11 -4.41 5.82
CA ARG A 125 -10.23 -5.32 6.11
C ARG A 125 -11.53 -4.55 6.37
N VAL A 126 -11.46 -3.44 7.10
CA VAL A 126 -12.61 -2.56 7.35
C VAL A 126 -13.13 -2.01 6.01
N SER A 127 -12.25 -1.57 5.14
CA SER A 127 -12.62 -1.09 3.79
C SER A 127 -13.35 -2.18 2.98
N ILE A 128 -12.84 -3.41 2.99
CA ILE A 128 -13.45 -4.55 2.28
C ILE A 128 -14.83 -4.86 2.85
N ARG A 129 -14.98 -4.89 4.17
CA ARG A 129 -16.28 -5.12 4.83
C ARG A 129 -17.29 -4.01 4.52
N ASN A 130 -16.84 -2.77 4.42
CA ASN A 130 -17.69 -1.65 4.02
C ASN A 130 -18.17 -1.78 2.57
N ILE A 131 -17.30 -2.22 1.67
CA ILE A 131 -17.66 -2.52 0.27
C ILE A 131 -18.73 -3.60 0.23
N ARG A 132 -18.56 -4.68 0.99
CA ARG A 132 -19.55 -5.75 1.13
C ARG A 132 -20.89 -5.21 1.61
N ARG A 133 -20.89 -4.41 2.66
CA ARG A 133 -22.11 -3.85 3.24
C ARG A 133 -22.86 -2.99 2.24
N HIS A 134 -22.17 -2.10 1.54
CA HIS A 134 -22.79 -1.25 0.53
C HIS A 134 -23.38 -2.06 -0.64
N ALA A 135 -22.69 -3.10 -1.09
CA ALA A 135 -23.19 -3.99 -2.13
C ALA A 135 -24.42 -4.75 -1.65
N LYS A 136 -24.40 -5.26 -0.42
CA LYS A 136 -25.57 -5.94 0.18
C LYS A 136 -26.77 -5.00 0.26
N ASP A 137 -26.60 -3.78 0.72
CA ASP A 137 -27.68 -2.79 0.79
C ASP A 137 -28.27 -2.51 -0.60
N SER A 138 -27.44 -2.42 -1.63
CA SER A 138 -27.89 -2.24 -3.01
C SER A 138 -28.73 -3.43 -3.51
N ILE A 139 -28.28 -4.65 -3.21
CA ILE A 139 -28.98 -5.89 -3.58
C ILE A 139 -30.29 -6.01 -2.82
N ASP A 140 -30.32 -5.72 -1.53
CA ASP A 140 -31.53 -5.74 -0.70
C ASP A 140 -32.58 -4.75 -1.24
N LYS A 141 -32.18 -3.60 -1.71
CA LYS A 141 -33.08 -2.63 -2.37
C LYS A 141 -33.67 -3.16 -3.66
N LEU A 142 -32.90 -3.86 -4.48
CA LEU A 142 -33.39 -4.49 -5.72
C LEU A 142 -34.45 -5.54 -5.41
N VAL A 143 -34.22 -6.35 -4.41
CA VAL A 143 -35.19 -7.38 -3.96
C VAL A 143 -36.46 -6.72 -3.42
N LYS A 144 -36.31 -5.73 -2.55
CA LYS A 144 -37.42 -5.00 -1.95
C LYS A 144 -38.31 -4.31 -2.99
N ASN A 145 -37.70 -3.75 -4.04
CA ASN A 145 -38.41 -3.07 -5.11
C ASN A 145 -39.02 -4.01 -6.15
N GLY A 146 -38.79 -5.31 -6.03
CA GLY A 146 -39.26 -6.31 -6.98
C GLY A 146 -38.45 -6.42 -8.26
N ASP A 147 -37.30 -5.75 -8.32
CA ASP A 147 -36.37 -5.78 -9.48
C ASP A 147 -35.53 -7.05 -9.52
N ALA A 148 -35.48 -7.82 -8.42
CA ALA A 148 -34.79 -9.10 -8.30
C ALA A 148 -35.58 -10.04 -7.37
N GLY A 149 -35.46 -11.33 -7.59
CA GLY A 149 -36.07 -12.36 -6.76
C GLY A 149 -35.34 -12.56 -5.42
N GLU A 150 -36.04 -13.03 -4.40
CA GLU A 150 -35.46 -13.33 -3.09
C GLU A 150 -34.37 -14.40 -3.15
N ASP A 151 -34.53 -15.41 -4.00
CA ASP A 151 -33.54 -16.49 -4.20
C ASP A 151 -32.28 -15.95 -4.83
N ASP A 152 -32.38 -15.03 -5.79
CA ASP A 152 -31.25 -14.37 -6.41
C ASP A 152 -30.53 -13.45 -5.41
N GLY A 153 -31.27 -12.78 -4.53
CA GLY A 153 -30.72 -11.98 -3.44
C GLY A 153 -29.93 -12.82 -2.46
N ARG A 154 -30.43 -13.97 -2.07
CA ARG A 154 -29.71 -14.89 -1.17
C ARG A 154 -28.45 -15.47 -1.80
N ARG A 155 -28.51 -15.82 -3.10
CA ARG A 155 -27.32 -16.26 -3.84
C ARG A 155 -26.26 -15.17 -3.87
N ALA A 156 -26.65 -13.96 -4.19
CA ALA A 156 -25.75 -12.81 -4.24
C ALA A 156 -25.09 -12.53 -2.88
N GLU A 157 -25.84 -12.66 -1.79
CA GLU A 157 -25.27 -12.50 -0.44
C GLU A 157 -24.19 -13.54 -0.14
N ARG A 158 -24.42 -14.80 -0.54
CA ARG A 158 -23.39 -15.84 -0.41
C ARG A 158 -22.15 -15.52 -1.25
N GLU A 159 -22.33 -15.06 -2.48
CA GLU A 159 -21.21 -14.66 -3.34
C GLU A 159 -20.43 -13.47 -2.74
N LEU A 160 -21.13 -12.50 -2.15
CA LEU A 160 -20.48 -11.40 -1.43
C LEU A 160 -19.67 -11.88 -0.23
N ASP A 161 -20.17 -12.85 0.50
CA ASP A 161 -19.44 -13.43 1.63
C ASP A 161 -18.18 -14.15 1.16
N GLU A 162 -18.25 -14.88 0.05
CA GLU A 162 -17.11 -15.55 -0.56
C GLU A 162 -16.06 -14.53 -1.06
N LEU A 163 -16.49 -13.48 -1.75
CA LEU A 163 -15.62 -12.41 -2.20
C LEU A 163 -14.92 -11.74 -1.02
N THR A 164 -15.68 -11.40 0.02
CA THR A 164 -15.14 -10.78 1.24
C THR A 164 -14.07 -11.66 1.87
N HIS A 165 -14.36 -12.96 2.00
CA HIS A 165 -13.40 -13.91 2.55
C HIS A 165 -12.13 -14.00 1.70
N THR A 166 -12.26 -14.07 0.37
CA THR A 166 -11.16 -14.14 -0.57
C THR A 166 -10.23 -12.93 -0.44
N TYR A 167 -10.80 -11.73 -0.45
CA TYR A 167 -9.98 -10.52 -0.43
C TYR A 167 -9.43 -10.19 0.96
N THR A 168 -10.15 -10.47 2.04
CA THR A 168 -9.58 -10.35 3.40
C THR A 168 -8.44 -11.36 3.62
N ALA A 169 -8.55 -12.57 3.07
CA ALA A 169 -7.47 -13.55 3.11
C ALA A 169 -6.21 -13.06 2.36
N GLN A 170 -6.39 -12.36 1.24
CA GLN A 170 -5.26 -11.74 0.52
C GLN A 170 -4.56 -10.68 1.36
N VAL A 171 -5.30 -9.84 2.08
CA VAL A 171 -4.72 -8.86 3.01
C VAL A 171 -3.96 -9.56 4.14
N ASP A 172 -4.52 -10.63 4.70
CA ASP A 172 -3.88 -11.41 5.76
C ASP A 172 -2.57 -12.04 5.30
N GLU A 173 -2.53 -12.52 4.06
CA GLU A 173 -1.31 -13.09 3.46
C GLU A 173 -0.23 -12.01 3.24
N LEU A 174 -0.63 -10.82 2.78
CA LEU A 174 0.28 -9.68 2.65
C LEU A 174 0.86 -9.27 3.99
N LEU A 175 0.04 -9.23 5.05
CA LEU A 175 0.48 -8.93 6.40
C LEU A 175 1.48 -9.96 6.90
N LYS A 176 1.16 -11.24 6.75
CA LYS A 176 2.02 -12.35 7.17
C LYS A 176 3.39 -12.27 6.51
N HIS A 177 3.42 -12.00 5.20
CA HIS A 177 4.64 -11.84 4.44
C HIS A 177 5.47 -10.65 4.95
N LYS A 178 4.82 -9.51 5.20
CA LYS A 178 5.49 -8.31 5.71
C LYS A 178 6.04 -8.52 7.13
N GLU A 179 5.30 -9.18 8.00
CA GLU A 179 5.78 -9.52 9.36
C GLU A 179 7.00 -10.42 9.31
N ALA A 180 7.02 -11.39 8.39
CA ALA A 180 8.18 -12.25 8.18
C ALA A 180 9.40 -11.46 7.72
N GLU A 181 9.24 -10.54 6.76
CA GLU A 181 10.32 -9.66 6.30
C GLU A 181 10.86 -8.77 7.43
N LEU A 182 9.99 -8.26 8.30
CA LEU A 182 10.38 -7.42 9.43
C LEU A 182 11.13 -8.19 10.51
N LEU A 183 10.92 -9.49 10.61
CA LEU A 183 11.60 -10.37 11.57
C LEU A 183 12.94 -10.91 11.04
N GLU A 184 13.22 -10.77 9.76
CA GLU A 184 14.52 -11.14 9.20
C GLU A 184 15.63 -10.27 9.77
N VAL A 185 16.74 -10.91 10.16
CA VAL A 185 17.92 -10.25 10.73
C VAL A 185 18.97 -9.99 9.64
#